data_87f54d44d0eedeabc6b01c9245e473be
#
_entry.id   87f54d44d0eedeabc6b01c9245e473be
#
_cell.length_a   1.000
_cell.length_b   1.000
_cell.length_c   1.000
_cell.angle_alpha   90.00
_cell.angle_beta   90.00
_cell.angle_gamma   90.00
#
_symmetry.space_group_name_H-M   'P 1'
#
loop_
_entity.id
_entity.type
_entity.pdbx_description
1 polymer ?
#
loop_
_entity_poly.entity_id
_entity_poly.type
_entity_poly.pdbx_seq_one_letter_code
_entity_poly.pdbx_strand_id
1 'polypeptide(L)'
;MIDYVMPWDFAITEKTSNGDIRGCIFINRLLKDKVYYYRLEYHHFTTSKSKEGEEMNVYEIQNRAFKSNSSNSLGKKIELHDVPEWSSIEEVVHIMNVEKPLFAYLKTPFNNTIDYSSPEGVSIFSNALMELRDLDIAWSKKGNEVEDSQHITFIDENAMTKQGKGGTRASTVELPRFVKGLKLGLDSKSTIDEHVPTMLTSDRITDINSVLSMISTKCGFSQGQFILDRKSGRLTATQVESDDNETVETINDIRKCIKTALKNLIYAINVFCVLYGIPAGYVDALDDAVPDKDIFPFKDLLASFEQDRSRAYNLMIQGVYSKRKYLKEYEGFNDDEVDAMFAERAQEDAERNSGGLFGEE
;
A
#
# COMPACT_ATOMS: atom_id res chain seq x y z
N MET A 1 2.97 -4.95 23.74
CA MET A 1 3.02 -3.87 22.72
C MET A 1 3.43 -4.50 21.41
N ILE A 2 2.77 -4.18 20.30
CA ILE A 2 3.17 -4.63 18.95
C ILE A 2 4.08 -3.55 18.38
N ASP A 3 5.25 -3.94 17.91
CA ASP A 3 6.20 -3.04 17.25
C ASP A 3 6.23 -3.34 15.75
N TYR A 4 6.33 -2.29 14.92
CA TYR A 4 6.38 -2.40 13.47
C TYR A 4 7.80 -2.11 13.01
N VAL A 5 8.43 -3.14 12.44
CA VAL A 5 9.81 -3.05 11.98
C VAL A 5 9.84 -2.79 10.48
N MET A 6 10.60 -1.79 10.06
CA MET A 6 10.76 -1.44 8.67
C MET A 6 11.74 -2.38 7.94
N PRO A 7 11.66 -2.52 6.60
CA PRO A 7 12.51 -3.45 5.85
C PRO A 7 14.02 -3.28 6.05
N TRP A 8 14.47 -2.08 6.39
CA TRP A 8 15.89 -1.78 6.65
C TRP A 8 16.32 -1.97 8.10
N ASP A 9 15.41 -2.34 8.98
CA ASP A 9 15.66 -2.55 10.42
C ASP A 9 15.54 -4.03 10.82
N PHE A 10 15.56 -4.94 9.83
CA PHE A 10 15.67 -6.38 10.09
C PHE A 10 16.57 -7.07 9.07
N ALA A 11 17.09 -8.24 9.46
CA ALA A 11 17.86 -9.11 8.60
C ALA A 11 17.43 -10.56 8.79
N ILE A 12 17.12 -11.26 7.69
CA ILE A 12 16.76 -12.68 7.73
C ILE A 12 18.02 -13.51 7.92
N THR A 13 18.04 -14.40 8.92
CA THR A 13 19.19 -15.25 9.24
C THR A 13 18.95 -16.70 8.85
N GLU A 14 17.71 -17.18 9.02
CA GLU A 14 17.36 -18.58 8.78
C GLU A 14 16.07 -18.69 8.00
N LYS A 15 16.03 -19.62 7.07
CA LYS A 15 14.83 -19.96 6.28
C LYS A 15 14.66 -21.45 6.17
N THR A 16 13.42 -21.90 6.07
CA THR A 16 13.07 -23.27 5.78
C THR A 16 13.32 -23.60 4.31
N SER A 17 13.30 -24.88 3.94
CA SER A 17 13.34 -25.33 2.53
C SER A 17 12.19 -24.77 1.69
N ASN A 18 11.07 -24.43 2.31
CA ASN A 18 9.88 -23.85 1.67
C ASN A 18 9.99 -22.31 1.53
N GLY A 19 11.07 -21.70 2.04
CA GLY A 19 11.29 -20.26 1.99
C GLY A 19 10.64 -19.47 3.13
N ASP A 20 10.03 -20.14 4.11
CA ASP A 20 9.50 -19.47 5.30
C ASP A 20 10.63 -19.01 6.22
N ILE A 21 10.50 -17.81 6.77
CA ILE A 21 11.50 -17.24 7.66
C ILE A 21 11.41 -17.91 9.03
N ARG A 22 12.52 -18.45 9.49
CA ARG A 22 12.63 -19.12 10.78
C ARG A 22 13.47 -18.35 11.80
N GLY A 23 14.43 -17.57 11.32
CA GLY A 23 15.27 -16.70 12.16
C GLY A 23 15.42 -15.31 11.56
N CYS A 24 15.46 -14.31 12.44
CA CYS A 24 15.54 -12.92 12.06
C CYS A 24 16.25 -12.10 13.12
N ILE A 25 17.01 -11.09 12.70
CA ILE A 25 17.60 -10.08 13.59
C ILE A 25 16.84 -8.79 13.39
N PHE A 26 16.27 -8.23 14.45
CA PHE A 26 15.71 -6.89 14.48
C PHE A 26 16.73 -5.88 14.97
N ILE A 27 16.77 -4.70 14.34
CA ILE A 27 17.74 -3.64 14.61
C ILE A 27 17.00 -2.46 15.24
N ASN A 28 17.14 -2.31 16.55
CA ASN A 28 16.63 -1.15 17.26
C ASN A 28 17.71 -0.06 17.31
N ARG A 29 17.37 1.15 16.88
CA ARG A 29 18.29 2.29 16.81
C ARG A 29 17.88 3.38 17.79
N LEU A 30 18.85 3.90 18.53
CA LEU A 30 18.66 5.02 19.43
C LEU A 30 19.79 6.04 19.23
N LEU A 31 19.43 7.30 19.04
CA LEU A 31 20.39 8.41 18.94
C LEU A 31 20.32 9.26 20.19
N LYS A 32 21.43 9.34 20.94
CA LYS A 32 21.60 10.20 22.11
C LYS A 32 22.92 10.96 22.04
N ASP A 33 22.90 12.24 22.26
CA ASP A 33 24.10 13.11 22.32
C ASP A 33 25.05 12.92 21.11
N LYS A 34 24.48 12.78 19.91
CA LYS A 34 25.23 12.51 18.66
C LYS A 34 25.91 11.13 18.61
N VAL A 35 25.58 10.24 19.52
CA VAL A 35 26.06 8.86 19.57
C VAL A 35 24.94 7.92 19.21
N TYR A 36 25.23 6.98 18.34
CA TYR A 36 24.29 5.94 17.92
C TYR A 36 24.43 4.72 18.82
N TYR A 37 23.30 4.24 19.31
CA TYR A 37 23.19 2.99 20.03
C TYR A 37 22.34 2.03 19.21
N TYR A 38 22.79 0.79 19.09
CA TYR A 38 22.10 -0.26 18.37
C TYR A 38 21.85 -1.43 19.30
N ARG A 39 20.60 -1.94 19.33
CA ARG A 39 20.27 -3.22 19.94
C ARG A 39 19.90 -4.18 18.82
N LEU A 40 20.62 -5.28 18.72
CA LEU A 40 20.33 -6.39 17.84
C LEU A 40 19.56 -7.43 18.65
N GLU A 41 18.32 -7.69 18.23
CA GLU A 41 17.43 -8.66 18.82
C GLU A 41 17.30 -9.83 17.86
N TYR A 42 17.97 -10.94 18.17
CA TYR A 42 18.05 -12.12 17.33
C TYR A 42 17.06 -13.16 17.77
N HIS A 43 16.15 -13.51 16.93
CA HIS A 43 15.11 -14.53 17.08
C HIS A 43 15.48 -15.76 16.28
N HIS A 44 15.59 -16.92 16.90
CA HIS A 44 15.88 -18.17 16.22
C HIS A 44 15.42 -19.40 17.02
N PHE A 45 15.43 -20.55 16.38
CA PHE A 45 15.22 -21.83 17.04
C PHE A 45 16.55 -22.48 17.36
N THR A 46 16.67 -22.99 18.58
CA THR A 46 17.82 -23.78 19.02
C THR A 46 17.35 -25.12 19.56
N THR A 47 18.25 -26.10 19.62
CA THR A 47 17.96 -27.42 20.19
C THR A 47 18.54 -27.52 21.59
N SER A 48 17.71 -27.77 22.56
CA SER A 48 18.13 -28.04 23.93
C SER A 48 17.86 -29.49 24.28
N LYS A 49 18.71 -30.08 25.12
CA LYS A 49 18.49 -31.44 25.62
C LYS A 49 17.67 -31.37 26.90
N SER A 50 16.55 -32.10 26.95
CA SER A 50 15.78 -32.33 28.16
C SER A 50 16.63 -33.09 29.20
N LYS A 51 16.21 -33.03 30.49
CA LYS A 51 16.80 -33.84 31.57
C LYS A 51 16.75 -35.35 31.29
N GLU A 52 15.84 -35.78 30.41
CA GLU A 52 15.67 -37.17 29.98
C GLU A 52 16.44 -37.52 28.70
N GLY A 53 17.25 -36.54 28.15
CA GLY A 53 18.09 -36.75 26.96
C GLY A 53 17.38 -36.54 25.64
N GLU A 54 16.10 -36.17 25.63
CA GLU A 54 15.35 -35.87 24.42
C GLU A 54 15.70 -34.46 23.89
N GLU A 55 15.84 -34.33 22.58
CA GLU A 55 16.07 -33.06 21.92
C GLU A 55 14.76 -32.29 21.82
N MET A 56 14.71 -31.09 22.42
CA MET A 56 13.56 -30.18 22.35
C MET A 56 13.92 -28.93 21.59
N ASN A 57 13.04 -28.53 20.68
CA ASN A 57 13.15 -27.22 20.05
C ASN A 57 12.78 -26.14 21.04
N VAL A 58 13.66 -25.17 21.18
CA VAL A 58 13.49 -24.01 22.07
C VAL A 58 13.59 -22.76 21.20
N TYR A 59 12.65 -21.84 21.39
CA TYR A 59 12.74 -20.53 20.77
C TYR A 59 13.62 -19.62 21.62
N GLU A 60 14.68 -19.08 21.03
CA GLU A 60 15.65 -18.26 21.72
C GLU A 60 15.64 -16.83 21.16
N ILE A 61 15.63 -15.86 22.07
CA ILE A 61 15.78 -14.44 21.76
C ILE A 61 17.07 -13.95 22.40
N GLN A 62 18.03 -13.52 21.57
CA GLN A 62 19.29 -12.95 22.07
C GLN A 62 19.32 -11.45 21.81
N ASN A 63 19.68 -10.67 22.84
CA ASN A 63 19.86 -9.23 22.75
C ASN A 63 21.34 -8.85 22.89
N ARG A 64 21.83 -8.01 21.99
CA ARG A 64 23.19 -7.46 22.06
C ARG A 64 23.20 -5.98 21.77
N ALA A 65 23.89 -5.19 22.59
CA ALA A 65 23.98 -3.74 22.43
C ALA A 65 25.35 -3.31 21.87
N PHE A 66 25.30 -2.26 21.06
CA PHE A 66 26.48 -1.66 20.44
C PHE A 66 26.40 -0.13 20.50
N LYS A 67 27.56 0.52 20.49
CA LYS A 67 27.71 1.98 20.52
C LYS A 67 28.60 2.43 19.39
N SER A 68 28.18 3.41 18.61
CA SER A 68 28.92 3.96 17.48
C SER A 68 28.82 5.47 17.39
N ASN A 69 29.86 6.10 16.87
CA ASN A 69 29.84 7.52 16.51
C ASN A 69 29.39 7.78 15.06
N SER A 70 29.09 6.71 14.32
CA SER A 70 28.65 6.76 12.92
C SER A 70 27.38 5.98 12.73
N SER A 71 26.46 6.49 11.90
CA SER A 71 25.23 5.80 11.52
C SER A 71 25.45 4.54 10.68
N ASN A 72 26.60 4.40 10.07
CA ASN A 72 26.91 3.33 9.11
C ASN A 72 27.75 2.19 9.70
N SER A 73 27.93 2.17 11.01
CA SER A 73 28.75 1.17 11.70
C SER A 73 28.11 0.80 13.03
N LEU A 74 28.09 -0.47 13.38
CA LEU A 74 27.65 -0.93 14.71
C LEU A 74 28.57 -0.46 15.82
N GLY A 75 29.86 -0.24 15.52
CA GLY A 75 30.83 0.23 16.47
C GLY A 75 31.25 -0.82 17.51
N LYS A 76 31.34 -0.42 18.79
CA LYS A 76 31.84 -1.26 19.88
C LYS A 76 30.70 -1.91 20.66
N LYS A 77 30.82 -3.22 20.98
CA LYS A 77 29.88 -3.92 21.88
C LYS A 77 29.89 -3.26 23.26
N ILE A 78 28.74 -3.07 23.85
CA ILE A 78 28.47 -2.60 25.19
C ILE A 78 27.48 -3.52 25.90
N GLU A 79 27.34 -3.36 27.21
CA GLU A 79 26.32 -4.07 27.96
C GLU A 79 24.91 -3.42 27.78
N LEU A 80 23.86 -4.21 27.84
CA LEU A 80 22.48 -3.69 27.76
C LEU A 80 22.18 -2.71 28.90
N HIS A 81 22.74 -2.96 30.09
CA HIS A 81 22.52 -2.14 31.26
C HIS A 81 23.18 -0.73 31.17
N ASP A 82 24.13 -0.54 30.26
CA ASP A 82 24.72 0.77 30.00
C ASP A 82 23.73 1.74 29.31
N VAL A 83 22.65 1.22 28.78
CA VAL A 83 21.62 2.02 28.11
C VAL A 83 20.33 1.96 28.94
N PRO A 84 19.89 3.07 29.57
CA PRO A 84 18.74 3.06 30.48
C PRO A 84 17.46 2.45 29.91
N GLU A 85 17.19 2.63 28.61
CA GLU A 85 16.02 2.10 27.93
C GLU A 85 16.05 0.58 27.76
N TRP A 86 17.22 -0.03 27.83
CA TRP A 86 17.42 -1.47 27.64
C TRP A 86 17.87 -2.18 28.94
N SER A 87 17.99 -1.43 30.04
CA SER A 87 18.51 -1.96 31.32
C SER A 87 17.65 -3.07 31.91
N SER A 88 16.37 -3.17 31.56
CA SER A 88 15.45 -4.22 31.99
C SER A 88 15.35 -5.42 31.03
N ILE A 89 16.09 -5.37 29.91
CA ILE A 89 16.04 -6.42 28.89
C ILE A 89 17.10 -7.47 29.19
N GLU A 90 16.72 -8.74 29.19
CA GLU A 90 17.64 -9.85 29.37
C GLU A 90 18.44 -10.12 28.09
N GLU A 91 19.70 -10.55 28.25
CA GLU A 91 20.57 -10.85 27.10
C GLU A 91 20.09 -12.07 26.32
N VAL A 92 19.55 -13.07 27.01
CA VAL A 92 19.05 -14.33 26.39
C VAL A 92 17.78 -14.76 27.08
N VAL A 93 16.76 -14.99 26.30
CA VAL A 93 15.45 -15.51 26.75
C VAL A 93 15.15 -16.79 25.99
N HIS A 94 14.77 -17.84 26.73
CA HIS A 94 14.35 -19.12 26.16
C HIS A 94 12.85 -19.33 26.37
N ILE A 95 12.14 -19.64 25.30
CA ILE A 95 10.69 -19.91 25.35
C ILE A 95 10.45 -21.34 24.85
N MET A 96 9.84 -22.14 25.69
CA MET A 96 9.54 -23.54 25.40
C MET A 96 8.20 -23.69 24.70
N ASN A 97 8.00 -24.81 24.01
CA ASN A 97 6.74 -25.17 23.34
C ASN A 97 6.28 -24.16 22.29
N VAL A 98 7.23 -23.61 21.54
CA VAL A 98 6.98 -22.71 20.42
C VAL A 98 7.24 -23.43 19.11
N GLU A 99 6.25 -23.51 18.25
CA GLU A 99 6.33 -24.20 16.96
C GLU A 99 6.66 -23.24 15.79
N LYS A 100 6.22 -21.99 15.90
CA LYS A 100 6.38 -20.96 14.87
C LYS A 100 7.14 -19.76 15.43
N PRO A 101 7.82 -18.97 14.59
CA PRO A 101 8.48 -17.74 15.03
C PRO A 101 7.50 -16.79 15.74
N LEU A 102 7.98 -16.09 16.76
CA LEU A 102 7.20 -15.12 17.52
C LEU A 102 7.22 -13.72 16.88
N PHE A 103 7.23 -13.68 15.57
CA PHE A 103 7.08 -12.47 14.77
C PHE A 103 6.24 -12.77 13.53
N ALA A 104 5.64 -11.73 12.97
CA ALA A 104 4.91 -11.83 11.72
C ALA A 104 5.67 -11.11 10.60
N TYR A 105 5.87 -11.77 9.50
CA TYR A 105 6.48 -11.21 8.31
C TYR A 105 5.44 -11.09 7.19
N LEU A 106 5.20 -9.85 6.74
CA LEU A 106 4.33 -9.60 5.60
C LEU A 106 5.18 -9.56 4.33
N LYS A 107 5.07 -10.62 3.54
CA LYS A 107 5.71 -10.72 2.22
C LYS A 107 4.68 -10.39 1.15
N THR A 108 5.07 -9.57 0.18
CA THR A 108 4.25 -9.35 -1.03
C THR A 108 4.25 -10.60 -1.91
N PRO A 109 3.17 -10.88 -2.68
CA PRO A 109 3.08 -12.09 -3.51
C PRO A 109 3.96 -12.07 -4.76
N PHE A 110 4.78 -11.02 -4.92
CA PHE A 110 5.64 -10.87 -6.10
C PHE A 110 6.99 -11.57 -5.92
N ASN A 111 7.49 -12.14 -7.01
CA ASN A 111 8.81 -12.74 -7.03
C ASN A 111 9.90 -11.68 -6.93
N ASN A 112 10.91 -11.95 -6.12
CA ASN A 112 12.07 -11.08 -6.04
C ASN A 112 12.92 -11.26 -7.32
N THR A 113 12.81 -10.28 -8.21
CA THR A 113 13.58 -10.23 -9.46
C THR A 113 14.90 -9.48 -9.30
N ILE A 114 15.14 -8.85 -8.15
CA ILE A 114 16.38 -8.12 -7.84
C ILE A 114 17.43 -9.10 -7.31
N ASP A 115 17.02 -9.96 -6.37
CA ASP A 115 17.87 -11.02 -5.81
C ASP A 115 17.08 -12.33 -5.71
N TYR A 116 17.31 -13.24 -6.66
CA TYR A 116 16.63 -14.53 -6.72
C TYR A 116 16.97 -15.47 -5.55
N SER A 117 18.06 -15.21 -4.84
CA SER A 117 18.47 -15.99 -3.68
C SER A 117 17.83 -15.51 -2.38
N SER A 118 17.30 -14.29 -2.34
CA SER A 118 16.67 -13.69 -1.18
C SER A 118 15.22 -14.13 -1.02
N PRO A 119 14.79 -14.56 0.17
CA PRO A 119 13.39 -14.84 0.47
C PRO A 119 12.56 -13.56 0.70
N GLU A 120 13.18 -12.40 0.70
CA GLU A 120 12.54 -11.13 0.96
C GLU A 120 11.51 -10.77 -0.10
N GLY A 121 10.43 -10.12 0.35
CA GLY A 121 9.44 -9.55 -0.55
C GLY A 121 10.00 -8.33 -1.28
N VAL A 122 9.46 -8.06 -2.44
CA VAL A 122 9.77 -6.86 -3.23
C VAL A 122 8.58 -5.93 -3.28
N SER A 123 8.81 -4.67 -3.55
CA SER A 123 7.73 -3.71 -3.76
C SER A 123 6.86 -4.12 -4.96
N ILE A 124 5.57 -3.80 -4.91
CA ILE A 124 4.61 -4.04 -6.01
C ILE A 124 5.11 -3.42 -7.32
N PHE A 125 5.79 -2.28 -7.23
CA PHE A 125 6.32 -1.58 -8.40
C PHE A 125 7.77 -1.94 -8.76
N SER A 126 8.38 -2.94 -8.13
CA SER A 126 9.79 -3.31 -8.36
C SER A 126 10.08 -3.65 -9.82
N ASN A 127 9.13 -4.30 -10.50
CA ASN A 127 9.25 -4.66 -11.91
C ASN A 127 9.00 -3.49 -12.88
N ALA A 128 8.47 -2.37 -12.38
CA ALA A 128 8.10 -1.19 -13.18
C ALA A 128 9.03 0.02 -12.94
N LEU A 129 10.20 -0.16 -12.32
CA LEU A 129 11.11 0.94 -11.97
C LEU A 129 11.58 1.75 -13.18
N MET A 130 11.80 1.09 -14.32
CA MET A 130 12.23 1.77 -15.55
C MET A 130 11.10 2.62 -16.12
N GLU A 131 9.89 2.08 -16.16
CA GLU A 131 8.69 2.78 -16.62
C GLU A 131 8.32 3.95 -15.69
N LEU A 132 8.51 3.82 -14.38
CA LEU A 132 8.33 4.92 -13.44
C LEU A 132 9.30 6.06 -13.69
N ARG A 133 10.56 5.74 -14.05
CA ARG A 133 11.54 6.75 -14.47
C ARG A 133 11.12 7.41 -15.77
N ASP A 134 10.65 6.64 -16.75
CA ASP A 134 10.20 7.18 -18.03
C ASP A 134 8.96 8.06 -17.85
N LEU A 135 8.06 7.71 -16.92
CA LEU A 135 6.91 8.51 -16.53
C LEU A 135 7.35 9.86 -15.94
N ASP A 136 8.33 9.87 -15.04
CA ASP A 136 8.87 11.07 -14.42
C ASP A 136 9.47 12.01 -15.48
N ILE A 137 10.22 11.45 -16.43
CA ILE A 137 10.78 12.19 -17.57
C ILE A 137 9.67 12.74 -18.47
N ALA A 138 8.66 11.94 -18.82
CA ALA A 138 7.56 12.36 -19.68
C ALA A 138 6.74 13.46 -19.03
N TRP A 139 6.48 13.37 -17.72
CA TRP A 139 5.78 14.37 -16.94
C TRP A 139 6.55 15.69 -16.87
N SER A 140 7.85 15.61 -16.60
CA SER A 140 8.75 16.78 -16.57
C SER A 140 8.81 17.47 -17.92
N LYS A 141 8.90 16.73 -19.03
CA LYS A 141 8.88 17.28 -20.39
C LYS A 141 7.56 18.00 -20.72
N LYS A 142 6.42 17.43 -20.26
CA LYS A 142 5.12 18.09 -20.40
C LYS A 142 5.08 19.42 -19.64
N GLY A 143 5.62 19.47 -18.41
CA GLY A 143 5.73 20.70 -17.63
C GLY A 143 6.59 21.75 -18.31
N ASN A 144 7.77 21.37 -18.78
CA ASN A 144 8.71 22.26 -19.48
C ASN A 144 8.09 22.80 -20.78
N GLU A 145 7.35 21.96 -21.54
CA GLU A 145 6.68 22.42 -22.77
C GLU A 145 5.64 23.50 -22.47
N VAL A 146 4.92 23.42 -21.37
CA VAL A 146 3.98 24.48 -20.96
C VAL A 146 4.71 25.77 -20.61
N GLU A 147 5.88 25.68 -19.97
CA GLU A 147 6.70 26.86 -19.68
C GLU A 147 7.34 27.46 -20.94
N ASP A 148 7.83 26.61 -21.84
CA ASP A 148 8.50 27.03 -23.08
C ASP A 148 7.51 27.44 -24.17
N SER A 149 6.23 27.06 -24.05
CA SER A 149 5.18 27.39 -25.04
C SER A 149 4.70 28.86 -25.00
N GLN A 150 5.41 29.73 -24.29
CA GLN A 150 5.08 31.13 -24.26
C GLN A 150 5.28 31.76 -25.67
N HIS A 151 4.30 32.53 -26.12
CA HIS A 151 4.41 33.32 -27.30
C HIS A 151 5.56 34.32 -27.11
N ILE A 152 6.57 34.25 -27.98
CA ILE A 152 7.74 35.14 -27.91
C ILE A 152 7.79 35.97 -29.22
N THR A 153 7.81 37.27 -29.07
CA THR A 153 8.01 38.20 -30.18
C THR A 153 9.48 38.64 -30.21
N PHE A 154 10.16 38.37 -31.30
CA PHE A 154 11.52 38.82 -31.51
C PHE A 154 11.47 40.17 -32.28
N ILE A 155 12.19 41.19 -31.78
CA ILE A 155 12.30 42.50 -32.41
C ILE A 155 13.78 42.79 -32.67
N ASP A 156 14.09 43.35 -33.83
CA ASP A 156 15.47 43.75 -34.12
C ASP A 156 15.94 44.83 -33.15
N GLU A 157 17.08 44.59 -32.50
CA GLU A 157 17.72 45.55 -31.59
C GLU A 157 17.93 46.91 -32.24
N ASN A 158 18.18 46.96 -33.54
CA ASN A 158 18.36 48.21 -34.28
C ASN A 158 17.07 49.04 -34.37
N ALA A 159 15.92 48.38 -34.40
CA ALA A 159 14.61 49.03 -34.40
C ALA A 159 14.23 49.64 -33.04
N MET A 160 14.84 49.12 -31.96
CA MET A 160 14.56 49.53 -30.57
C MET A 160 15.46 50.68 -30.10
N THR A 161 16.51 51.06 -30.87
CA THR A 161 17.40 52.15 -30.53
C THR A 161 16.82 53.47 -30.96
N LYS A 162 16.37 54.30 -30.02
CA LYS A 162 16.07 55.70 -30.29
C LYS A 162 17.38 56.46 -30.57
N GLN A 163 17.49 57.09 -31.77
CA GLN A 163 18.58 58.04 -32.03
C GLN A 163 18.42 59.26 -31.13
N GLY A 164 19.30 59.38 -30.14
CA GLY A 164 19.38 60.59 -29.35
C GLY A 164 19.95 61.78 -30.23
N LYS A 165 19.44 63.00 -30.05
CA LYS A 165 20.04 64.20 -30.63
C LYS A 165 21.49 64.29 -30.14
N GLY A 166 22.45 64.07 -31.05
CA GLY A 166 23.88 64.19 -30.73
C GLY A 166 24.70 62.91 -30.87
N GLY A 167 24.21 61.82 -31.45
CA GLY A 167 25.00 60.64 -31.76
C GLY A 167 25.29 59.68 -30.55
N THR A 168 24.73 59.98 -29.42
CA THR A 168 24.80 59.07 -28.26
C THR A 168 23.69 58.01 -28.32
N ARG A 169 24.01 56.72 -28.21
CA ARG A 169 23.04 55.64 -28.10
C ARG A 169 22.16 55.87 -26.88
N ALA A 170 20.90 56.16 -27.08
CA ALA A 170 19.94 56.34 -26.03
C ALA A 170 19.49 54.95 -25.48
N SER A 171 19.20 54.95 -24.21
CA SER A 171 18.94 53.79 -23.37
C SER A 171 18.02 52.72 -23.98
N THR A 172 18.36 51.48 -23.76
CA THR A 172 17.55 50.28 -24.04
C THR A 172 16.19 50.42 -23.38
N VAL A 173 15.13 50.29 -24.16
CA VAL A 173 13.77 50.22 -23.62
C VAL A 173 13.63 48.91 -22.87
N GLU A 174 13.15 48.90 -21.61
CA GLU A 174 12.80 47.70 -20.92
C GLU A 174 11.65 47.00 -21.65
N LEU A 175 11.92 45.80 -22.16
CA LEU A 175 10.96 45.00 -22.90
C LEU A 175 10.11 44.15 -21.96
N PRO A 176 8.83 43.97 -22.25
CA PRO A 176 8.02 42.95 -21.56
C PRO A 176 8.65 41.54 -21.68
N ARG A 177 8.37 40.67 -20.73
CA ARG A 177 8.95 39.32 -20.64
C ARG A 177 8.81 38.48 -21.93
N PHE A 178 7.77 38.71 -22.69
CA PHE A 178 7.46 38.01 -23.95
C PHE A 178 8.09 38.63 -25.19
N VAL A 179 8.85 39.72 -25.05
CA VAL A 179 9.53 40.39 -26.17
C VAL A 179 11.04 40.27 -25.95
N LYS A 180 11.74 39.72 -26.93
CA LYS A 180 13.21 39.57 -26.89
C LYS A 180 13.84 40.33 -28.04
N GLY A 181 14.86 41.14 -27.74
CA GLY A 181 15.71 41.75 -28.74
C GLY A 181 16.65 40.71 -29.37
N LEU A 182 16.67 40.61 -30.67
CA LEU A 182 17.58 39.73 -31.41
C LEU A 182 18.30 40.57 -32.48
N LYS A 183 19.61 40.34 -32.69
CA LYS A 183 20.34 40.93 -33.81
C LYS A 183 20.02 40.16 -35.07
N LEU A 184 19.01 40.63 -35.78
CA LEU A 184 18.69 40.10 -37.09
C LEU A 184 19.73 40.65 -38.10
N GLY A 185 20.27 39.77 -38.96
CA GLY A 185 21.30 40.18 -39.94
C GLY A 185 20.80 41.25 -40.89
N LEU A 186 21.73 42.02 -41.47
CA LEU A 186 21.47 43.14 -42.38
C LEU A 186 20.58 42.80 -43.59
N ASP A 187 20.39 41.51 -43.90
CA ASP A 187 19.57 41.00 -45.01
C ASP A 187 18.16 40.57 -44.62
N SER A 188 17.77 40.68 -43.34
CA SER A 188 16.42 40.27 -42.91
C SER A 188 15.39 41.32 -43.30
N LYS A 189 14.39 40.93 -44.10
CA LYS A 189 13.28 41.79 -44.53
C LYS A 189 12.24 42.07 -43.45
N SER A 190 12.29 41.33 -42.32
CA SER A 190 11.34 41.47 -41.21
C SER A 190 12.02 42.08 -39.99
N THR A 191 11.43 43.13 -39.45
CA THR A 191 11.84 43.81 -38.22
C THR A 191 11.27 43.13 -36.98
N ILE A 192 10.25 42.32 -37.15
CA ILE A 192 9.52 41.61 -36.12
C ILE A 192 9.31 40.16 -36.58
N ASP A 193 9.63 39.22 -35.75
CA ASP A 193 9.37 37.80 -35.97
C ASP A 193 8.65 37.21 -34.75
N GLU A 194 7.58 36.48 -35.00
CA GLU A 194 6.76 35.89 -33.95
C GLU A 194 6.97 34.41 -33.92
N HIS A 195 7.38 33.91 -32.77
CA HIS A 195 7.46 32.47 -32.51
C HIS A 195 6.24 32.04 -31.67
N VAL A 196 5.34 31.31 -32.32
CA VAL A 196 4.17 30.69 -31.70
C VAL A 196 4.40 29.18 -31.67
N PRO A 197 4.87 28.61 -30.55
CA PRO A 197 5.09 27.17 -30.49
C PRO A 197 3.77 26.42 -30.53
N THR A 198 3.75 25.31 -31.27
CA THR A 198 2.60 24.38 -31.26
C THR A 198 2.68 23.48 -30.05
N MET A 199 1.66 23.48 -29.20
CA MET A 199 1.59 22.62 -28.04
C MET A 199 1.18 21.20 -28.46
N LEU A 200 1.97 20.19 -28.08
CA LEU A 200 1.73 18.79 -28.34
C LEU A 200 1.05 18.11 -27.12
N THR A 201 0.19 18.81 -26.40
CA THR A 201 -0.41 18.35 -25.13
C THR A 201 -1.15 17.02 -25.29
N SER A 202 -1.89 16.82 -26.37
CA SER A 202 -2.60 15.55 -26.63
C SER A 202 -1.64 14.38 -26.82
N ASP A 203 -0.56 14.59 -27.56
CA ASP A 203 0.44 13.56 -27.84
C ASP A 203 1.22 13.20 -26.57
N ARG A 204 1.54 14.21 -25.75
CA ARG A 204 2.16 14.00 -24.43
C ARG A 204 1.28 13.21 -23.47
N ILE A 205 -0.03 13.50 -23.44
CA ILE A 205 -0.98 12.74 -22.61
C ILE A 205 -1.09 11.30 -23.12
N THR A 206 -1.08 11.10 -24.43
CA THR A 206 -1.12 9.75 -25.03
C THR A 206 0.14 8.95 -24.68
N ASP A 207 1.32 9.57 -24.75
CA ASP A 207 2.59 8.98 -24.33
C ASP A 207 2.58 8.59 -22.83
N ILE A 208 2.19 9.53 -21.97
CA ILE A 208 2.03 9.28 -20.52
C ILE A 208 1.07 8.14 -20.25
N ASN A 209 -0.08 8.09 -20.92
CA ASN A 209 -1.06 7.01 -20.77
C ASN A 209 -0.52 5.65 -21.22
N SER A 210 0.31 5.61 -22.26
CA SER A 210 1.00 4.40 -22.70
C SER A 210 1.95 3.88 -21.62
N VAL A 211 2.76 4.75 -21.03
CA VAL A 211 3.68 4.37 -19.94
C VAL A 211 2.90 3.92 -18.70
N LEU A 212 1.82 4.62 -18.32
CA LEU A 212 0.96 4.24 -17.20
C LEU A 212 0.31 2.87 -17.41
N SER A 213 -0.08 2.55 -18.65
CA SER A 213 -0.61 1.24 -19.01
C SER A 213 0.42 0.13 -18.82
N MET A 214 1.68 0.37 -19.22
CA MET A 214 2.79 -0.58 -19.00
C MET A 214 3.09 -0.77 -17.50
N ILE A 215 3.05 0.31 -16.72
CA ILE A 215 3.20 0.26 -15.26
C ILE A 215 2.09 -0.59 -14.65
N SER A 216 0.82 -0.39 -15.06
CA SER A 216 -0.30 -1.19 -14.57
C SER A 216 -0.03 -2.69 -14.75
N THR A 217 0.27 -3.11 -15.98
CA THR A 217 0.53 -4.52 -16.30
C THR A 217 1.72 -5.09 -15.53
N LYS A 218 2.83 -4.34 -15.40
CA LYS A 218 4.01 -4.80 -14.65
C LYS A 218 3.79 -4.88 -13.14
N CYS A 219 2.85 -4.10 -12.61
CA CYS A 219 2.43 -4.17 -11.21
C CYS A 219 1.34 -5.23 -10.96
N GLY A 220 0.92 -6.00 -11.98
CA GLY A 220 -0.11 -7.02 -11.88
C GLY A 220 -1.53 -6.44 -11.84
N PHE A 221 -1.72 -5.22 -12.33
CA PHE A 221 -3.04 -4.61 -12.46
C PHE A 221 -3.51 -4.64 -13.92
N SER A 222 -4.80 -4.62 -14.11
CA SER A 222 -5.41 -4.60 -15.44
C SER A 222 -4.96 -3.38 -16.24
N GLN A 223 -4.79 -3.58 -17.53
CA GLN A 223 -4.37 -2.53 -18.45
C GLN A 223 -5.34 -1.34 -18.39
N GLY A 224 -4.81 -0.15 -18.24
CA GLY A 224 -5.63 1.07 -18.18
C GLY A 224 -6.14 1.45 -16.79
N GLN A 225 -5.75 0.75 -15.72
CA GLN A 225 -6.15 1.11 -14.36
C GLN A 225 -5.62 2.47 -13.92
N PHE A 226 -4.42 2.87 -14.37
CA PHE A 226 -3.77 4.12 -13.98
C PHE A 226 -3.82 5.23 -15.03
N ILE A 227 -4.49 5.04 -16.18
CA ILE A 227 -4.57 6.07 -17.23
C ILE A 227 -5.35 7.31 -16.77
N LEU A 228 -4.86 8.49 -17.21
CA LEU A 228 -5.39 9.79 -16.80
C LEU A 228 -6.79 10.09 -17.35
N ASP A 229 -7.12 9.61 -18.55
CA ASP A 229 -8.40 9.82 -19.24
C ASP A 229 -9.10 8.48 -19.49
N ARG A 230 -9.60 7.85 -18.44
CA ARG A 230 -10.52 6.73 -18.62
C ARG A 230 -11.83 7.31 -19.13
N LYS A 231 -11.97 7.44 -20.44
CA LYS A 231 -13.27 7.74 -21.03
C LYS A 231 -14.21 6.62 -20.59
N SER A 232 -15.16 6.95 -19.75
CA SER A 232 -16.26 6.08 -19.38
C SER A 232 -17.15 5.86 -20.61
N GLY A 233 -16.59 5.18 -21.64
CA GLY A 233 -17.42 4.58 -22.67
C GLY A 233 -18.37 3.63 -21.95
N ARG A 234 -19.61 3.51 -22.41
CA ARG A 234 -20.59 2.54 -21.92
C ARG A 234 -20.05 1.13 -22.16
N LEU A 235 -19.13 0.69 -21.29
CA LEU A 235 -18.74 -0.71 -21.20
C LEU A 235 -19.90 -1.46 -20.53
N THR A 236 -20.27 -2.61 -21.05
CA THR A 236 -21.23 -3.49 -20.37
C THR A 236 -20.59 -3.98 -19.07
N ALA A 237 -21.40 -4.22 -18.04
CA ALA A 237 -20.90 -4.71 -16.74
C ALA A 237 -19.98 -5.93 -16.90
N THR A 238 -20.29 -6.85 -17.81
CA THR A 238 -19.50 -8.04 -18.12
C THR A 238 -18.12 -7.71 -18.72
N GLN A 239 -17.99 -6.64 -19.52
CA GLN A 239 -16.69 -6.19 -20.04
C GLN A 239 -15.82 -5.57 -18.95
N VAL A 240 -16.42 -4.81 -18.04
CA VAL A 240 -15.71 -4.25 -16.88
C VAL A 240 -15.21 -5.37 -15.96
N GLU A 241 -16.04 -6.39 -15.70
CA GLU A 241 -15.67 -7.57 -14.91
C GLU A 241 -14.52 -8.36 -15.55
N SER A 242 -14.53 -8.53 -16.87
CA SER A 242 -13.44 -9.22 -17.57
C SER A 242 -12.14 -8.44 -17.57
N ASP A 243 -12.21 -7.12 -17.75
CA ASP A 243 -11.04 -6.25 -17.82
C ASP A 243 -10.37 -6.07 -16.46
N ASP A 244 -11.09 -6.20 -15.35
CA ASP A 244 -10.57 -6.00 -14.00
C ASP A 244 -10.09 -7.31 -13.31
N ASN A 245 -10.18 -8.48 -13.96
CA ASN A 245 -9.82 -9.77 -13.36
C ASN A 245 -8.37 -9.84 -12.85
N GLU A 246 -7.38 -9.34 -13.61
CA GLU A 246 -5.98 -9.32 -13.20
C GLU A 246 -5.79 -8.51 -11.92
N THR A 247 -6.45 -7.34 -11.84
CA THR A 247 -6.44 -6.49 -10.64
C THR A 247 -7.00 -7.25 -9.42
N VAL A 248 -8.09 -7.96 -9.61
CA VAL A 248 -8.75 -8.73 -8.55
C VAL A 248 -7.88 -9.89 -8.07
N GLU A 249 -7.25 -10.63 -8.99
CA GLU A 249 -6.32 -11.69 -8.64
C GLU A 249 -5.14 -11.17 -7.83
N THR A 250 -4.50 -10.09 -8.28
CA THR A 250 -3.39 -9.44 -7.56
C THR A 250 -3.80 -9.01 -6.15
N ILE A 251 -4.97 -8.37 -6.00
CA ILE A 251 -5.45 -7.95 -4.68
C ILE A 251 -5.75 -9.17 -3.80
N ASN A 252 -6.34 -10.22 -4.35
CA ASN A 252 -6.63 -11.44 -3.59
C ASN A 252 -5.34 -12.15 -3.14
N ASP A 253 -4.29 -12.14 -3.93
CA ASP A 253 -3.00 -12.69 -3.53
C ASP A 253 -2.34 -11.85 -2.43
N ILE A 254 -2.42 -10.53 -2.51
CA ILE A 254 -2.00 -9.64 -1.42
C ILE A 254 -2.81 -9.93 -0.14
N ARG A 255 -4.13 -10.11 -0.24
CA ARG A 255 -5.01 -10.48 0.90
C ARG A 255 -4.62 -11.81 1.53
N LYS A 256 -4.23 -12.82 0.74
CA LYS A 256 -3.72 -14.10 1.27
C LYS A 256 -2.44 -13.88 2.08
N CYS A 257 -1.51 -13.08 1.57
CA CYS A 257 -0.28 -12.74 2.30
C CYS A 257 -0.57 -12.01 3.62
N ILE A 258 -1.50 -11.05 3.61
CA ILE A 258 -1.94 -10.35 4.82
C ILE A 258 -2.56 -11.32 5.83
N LYS A 259 -3.45 -12.21 5.40
CA LYS A 259 -4.06 -13.24 6.27
C LYS A 259 -3.00 -14.11 6.93
N THR A 260 -2.04 -14.59 6.16
CA THR A 260 -0.94 -15.41 6.70
C THR A 260 -0.12 -14.65 7.74
N ALA A 261 0.23 -13.40 7.46
CA ALA A 261 0.97 -12.56 8.41
C ALA A 261 0.15 -12.31 9.69
N LEU A 262 -1.15 -12.03 9.57
CA LEU A 262 -2.03 -11.82 10.72
C LEU A 262 -2.21 -13.09 11.55
N LYS A 263 -2.35 -14.27 10.93
CA LYS A 263 -2.38 -15.56 11.66
C LYS A 263 -1.10 -15.77 12.45
N ASN A 264 0.07 -15.50 11.87
CA ASN A 264 1.35 -15.60 12.57
C ASN A 264 1.45 -14.60 13.74
N LEU A 265 0.95 -13.38 13.56
CA LEU A 265 0.90 -12.37 14.62
C LEU A 265 0.00 -12.80 15.77
N ILE A 266 -1.20 -13.32 15.46
CA ILE A 266 -2.15 -13.85 16.46
C ILE A 266 -1.52 -15.02 17.22
N TYR A 267 -0.83 -15.92 16.54
CA TYR A 267 -0.08 -16.99 17.18
C TYR A 267 0.94 -16.46 18.19
N ALA A 268 1.77 -15.50 17.78
CA ALA A 268 2.76 -14.89 18.67
C ALA A 268 2.10 -14.20 19.88
N ILE A 269 0.98 -13.49 19.68
CA ILE A 269 0.21 -12.87 20.76
C ILE A 269 -0.32 -13.93 21.72
N ASN A 270 -0.86 -15.04 21.23
CA ASN A 270 -1.40 -16.10 22.08
C ASN A 270 -0.31 -16.80 22.91
N VAL A 271 0.87 -17.06 22.33
CA VAL A 271 2.02 -17.56 23.09
C VAL A 271 2.40 -16.58 24.20
N PHE A 272 2.44 -15.30 23.91
CA PHE A 272 2.71 -14.26 24.90
C PHE A 272 1.63 -14.23 26.00
N CYS A 273 0.36 -14.32 25.65
CA CYS A 273 -0.74 -14.38 26.61
C CYS A 273 -0.61 -15.58 27.55
N VAL A 274 -0.25 -16.74 27.02
CA VAL A 274 -0.01 -17.97 27.83
C VAL A 274 1.16 -17.75 28.81
N LEU A 275 2.27 -17.15 28.37
CA LEU A 275 3.44 -16.88 29.21
C LEU A 275 3.12 -15.97 30.41
N TYR A 276 2.24 -15.00 30.22
CA TYR A 276 1.86 -14.02 31.25
C TYR A 276 0.54 -14.35 31.96
N GLY A 277 -0.05 -15.52 31.71
CA GLY A 277 -1.32 -15.95 32.34
C GLY A 277 -2.51 -15.05 31.95
N ILE A 278 -2.46 -14.40 30.80
CA ILE A 278 -3.54 -13.59 30.25
C ILE A 278 -4.45 -14.51 29.41
N PRO A 279 -5.78 -14.38 29.47
CA PRO A 279 -6.65 -15.15 28.59
C PRO A 279 -6.29 -14.94 27.12
N ALA A 280 -6.02 -16.02 26.39
CA ALA A 280 -5.72 -15.96 24.97
C ALA A 280 -6.96 -15.48 24.21
N GLY A 281 -6.76 -14.49 23.33
CA GLY A 281 -7.79 -13.98 22.44
C GLY A 281 -7.60 -14.50 21.01
N TYR A 282 -8.65 -14.46 20.21
CA TYR A 282 -8.58 -14.79 18.76
C TYR A 282 -8.11 -16.24 18.45
N VAL A 283 -8.36 -17.18 19.36
CA VAL A 283 -7.95 -18.59 19.18
C VAL A 283 -8.59 -19.19 17.92
N ASP A 284 -9.84 -18.81 17.62
CA ASP A 284 -10.57 -19.24 16.43
C ASP A 284 -9.86 -18.89 15.12
N ALA A 285 -9.03 -17.84 15.12
CA ALA A 285 -8.24 -17.45 13.95
C ALA A 285 -7.12 -18.44 13.60
N LEU A 286 -6.75 -19.30 14.55
CA LEU A 286 -5.73 -20.35 14.41
C LEU A 286 -6.35 -21.72 14.15
N ASP A 287 -7.66 -21.87 14.27
CA ASP A 287 -8.39 -23.11 14.00
C ASP A 287 -8.71 -23.19 12.49
N ASP A 288 -8.13 -24.18 11.81
CA ASP A 288 -8.38 -24.41 10.38
C ASP A 288 -9.84 -24.84 10.07
N ALA A 289 -10.61 -25.24 11.11
CA ALA A 289 -12.03 -25.56 10.97
C ALA A 289 -12.91 -24.29 10.84
N VAL A 290 -12.42 -23.13 11.30
CA VAL A 290 -13.15 -21.86 11.18
C VAL A 290 -12.86 -21.22 9.83
N PRO A 291 -13.89 -20.92 9.01
CA PRO A 291 -13.67 -20.32 7.71
C PRO A 291 -13.00 -18.95 7.81
N ASP A 292 -11.96 -18.70 7.03
CA ASP A 292 -11.22 -17.43 7.00
C ASP A 292 -12.10 -16.20 6.80
N LYS A 293 -13.22 -16.33 6.07
CA LYS A 293 -14.16 -15.22 5.82
C LYS A 293 -14.83 -14.69 7.10
N ASP A 294 -14.97 -15.53 8.12
CA ASP A 294 -15.62 -15.16 9.38
C ASP A 294 -14.62 -14.42 10.30
N ILE A 295 -13.30 -14.69 10.13
CA ILE A 295 -12.23 -14.07 10.89
C ILE A 295 -11.70 -12.82 10.18
N PHE A 296 -11.56 -12.89 8.85
CA PHE A 296 -11.03 -11.83 8.00
C PHE A 296 -12.06 -11.42 6.95
N PRO A 297 -13.07 -10.60 7.30
CA PRO A 297 -14.18 -10.25 6.42
C PRO A 297 -13.74 -9.23 5.34
N PHE A 298 -12.92 -9.66 4.39
CA PHE A 298 -12.61 -8.83 3.23
C PHE A 298 -13.83 -8.77 2.31
N LYS A 299 -14.22 -7.57 1.92
CA LYS A 299 -15.29 -7.38 0.94
C LYS A 299 -14.90 -7.97 -0.40
N ASP A 300 -15.87 -8.53 -1.10
CA ASP A 300 -15.68 -8.98 -2.48
C ASP A 300 -15.42 -7.75 -3.38
N LEU A 301 -14.42 -7.87 -4.27
CA LEU A 301 -13.96 -6.76 -5.10
C LEU A 301 -14.73 -6.67 -6.42
N LEU A 302 -15.24 -7.79 -6.91
CA LEU A 302 -15.98 -7.86 -8.18
C LEU A 302 -17.48 -7.64 -8.00
N ALA A 303 -18.00 -7.94 -6.81
CA ALA A 303 -19.40 -7.74 -6.57
C ALA A 303 -19.66 -6.24 -6.41
N SER A 304 -20.34 -5.66 -7.37
CA SER A 304 -21.04 -4.41 -7.15
C SER A 304 -21.99 -4.63 -5.96
N PHE A 305 -21.86 -3.82 -4.92
CA PHE A 305 -22.74 -3.91 -3.74
C PHE A 305 -24.23 -4.02 -4.12
N GLU A 306 -24.61 -3.39 -5.23
CA GLU A 306 -25.97 -3.46 -5.76
C GLU A 306 -26.31 -4.82 -6.41
N GLN A 307 -25.36 -5.48 -7.06
CA GLN A 307 -25.57 -6.81 -7.63
C GLN A 307 -25.69 -7.85 -6.52
N ASP A 308 -24.84 -7.80 -5.51
CA ASP A 308 -24.92 -8.68 -4.35
C ASP A 308 -26.20 -8.45 -3.56
N ARG A 309 -26.57 -7.18 -3.35
CA ARG A 309 -27.83 -6.80 -2.73
C ARG A 309 -29.03 -7.36 -3.52
N SER A 310 -29.05 -7.20 -4.84
CA SER A 310 -30.09 -7.71 -5.71
C SER A 310 -30.17 -9.23 -5.70
N ARG A 311 -29.02 -9.91 -5.72
CA ARG A 311 -28.93 -11.36 -5.62
C ARG A 311 -29.42 -11.87 -4.26
N ALA A 312 -28.95 -11.25 -3.18
CA ALA A 312 -29.38 -11.59 -1.83
C ALA A 312 -30.86 -11.31 -1.61
N TYR A 313 -31.40 -10.22 -2.18
CA TYR A 313 -32.83 -9.91 -2.17
C TYR A 313 -33.65 -10.98 -2.88
N ASN A 314 -33.22 -11.42 -4.05
CA ASN A 314 -33.93 -12.50 -4.80
C ASN A 314 -33.88 -13.82 -4.01
N LEU A 315 -32.75 -14.18 -3.41
CA LEU A 315 -32.64 -15.37 -2.57
C LEU A 315 -33.50 -15.26 -1.29
N MET A 316 -33.64 -14.07 -0.73
CA MET A 316 -34.51 -13.79 0.42
C MET A 316 -35.97 -13.98 0.06
N ILE A 317 -36.42 -13.53 -1.12
CA ILE A 317 -37.80 -13.73 -1.62
C ILE A 317 -38.06 -15.23 -1.84
N GLN A 318 -37.08 -15.97 -2.36
CA GLN A 318 -37.15 -17.42 -2.54
C GLN A 318 -37.10 -18.22 -1.22
N GLY A 319 -36.90 -17.55 -0.08
CA GLY A 319 -36.83 -18.19 1.25
C GLY A 319 -35.51 -18.90 1.55
N VAL A 320 -34.51 -18.80 0.68
CA VAL A 320 -33.18 -19.43 0.85
C VAL A 320 -32.28 -18.57 1.73
N TYR A 321 -32.43 -17.25 1.70
CA TYR A 321 -31.65 -16.31 2.47
C TYR A 321 -32.47 -15.73 3.63
N SER A 322 -31.87 -15.65 4.82
CA SER A 322 -32.56 -15.13 6.00
C SER A 322 -32.86 -13.62 5.85
N LYS A 323 -34.11 -13.19 6.09
CA LYS A 323 -34.50 -11.78 6.09
C LYS A 323 -33.69 -10.98 7.10
N ARG A 324 -33.43 -11.55 8.28
CA ARG A 324 -32.62 -10.90 9.34
C ARG A 324 -31.21 -10.64 8.83
N LYS A 325 -30.60 -11.63 8.18
CA LYS A 325 -29.24 -11.51 7.64
C LYS A 325 -29.18 -10.47 6.51
N TYR A 326 -30.17 -10.42 5.63
CA TYR A 326 -30.27 -9.42 4.58
C TYR A 326 -30.34 -7.99 5.14
N LEU A 327 -31.19 -7.76 6.12
CA LEU A 327 -31.36 -6.43 6.75
C LEU A 327 -30.07 -5.96 7.44
N LYS A 328 -29.31 -6.87 8.05
CA LYS A 328 -28.02 -6.54 8.70
C LYS A 328 -26.91 -6.27 7.70
N GLU A 329 -26.74 -7.12 6.70
CA GLU A 329 -25.60 -7.05 5.78
C GLU A 329 -25.76 -5.98 4.69
N TYR A 330 -26.98 -5.78 4.19
CA TYR A 330 -27.22 -4.91 3.04
C TYR A 330 -27.96 -3.61 3.37
N GLU A 331 -28.79 -3.60 4.40
CA GLU A 331 -29.53 -2.40 4.82
C GLU A 331 -28.87 -1.71 6.04
N GLY A 332 -27.93 -2.36 6.71
CA GLY A 332 -27.13 -1.76 7.79
C GLY A 332 -27.82 -1.68 9.15
N PHE A 333 -28.95 -2.38 9.34
CA PHE A 333 -29.66 -2.40 10.63
C PHE A 333 -28.91 -3.23 11.68
N ASN A 334 -28.94 -2.79 12.93
CA ASN A 334 -28.42 -3.56 14.06
C ASN A 334 -29.43 -4.62 14.55
N ASP A 335 -29.03 -5.49 15.50
CA ASP A 335 -29.90 -6.57 15.97
C ASP A 335 -31.17 -6.06 16.65
N ASP A 336 -31.08 -4.99 17.44
CA ASP A 336 -32.19 -4.41 18.18
C ASP A 336 -33.22 -3.77 17.21
N GLU A 337 -32.76 -3.10 16.18
CA GLU A 337 -33.60 -2.51 15.14
C GLU A 337 -34.31 -3.59 14.33
N VAL A 338 -33.62 -4.66 13.97
CA VAL A 338 -34.20 -5.80 13.26
C VAL A 338 -35.25 -6.50 14.11
N ASP A 339 -35.01 -6.68 15.43
CA ASP A 339 -35.99 -7.27 16.35
C ASP A 339 -37.22 -6.37 16.50
N ALA A 340 -37.04 -5.05 16.60
CA ALA A 340 -38.16 -4.10 16.63
C ALA A 340 -39.00 -4.16 15.36
N MET A 341 -38.39 -4.19 14.17
CA MET A 341 -39.11 -4.32 12.87
C MET A 341 -39.90 -5.63 12.76
N PHE A 342 -39.34 -6.74 13.25
CA PHE A 342 -40.07 -8.01 13.25
C PHE A 342 -41.23 -8.03 14.24
N ALA A 343 -41.08 -7.40 15.41
CA ALA A 343 -42.16 -7.26 16.40
C ALA A 343 -43.30 -6.38 15.88
N GLU A 344 -42.97 -5.23 15.28
CA GLU A 344 -43.96 -4.34 14.66
C GLU A 344 -44.76 -5.03 13.55
N ARG A 345 -44.07 -5.75 12.67
CA ARG A 345 -44.70 -6.51 11.61
C ARG A 345 -45.61 -7.62 12.15
N ALA A 346 -45.23 -8.30 13.23
CA ALA A 346 -46.05 -9.31 13.87
C ALA A 346 -47.33 -8.71 14.46
N GLN A 347 -47.30 -7.48 14.97
CA GLN A 347 -48.45 -6.73 15.44
C GLN A 347 -49.38 -6.34 14.29
N GLU A 348 -48.82 -5.79 13.20
CA GLU A 348 -49.61 -5.47 11.98
C GLU A 348 -50.29 -6.69 11.38
N ASP A 349 -49.61 -7.85 11.29
CA ASP A 349 -50.19 -9.10 10.79
C ASP A 349 -51.28 -9.62 11.73
N ALA A 350 -51.13 -9.44 13.06
CA ALA A 350 -52.16 -9.80 14.04
C ALA A 350 -53.44 -8.89 13.93
N GLU A 351 -53.24 -7.57 13.77
CA GLU A 351 -54.32 -6.62 13.55
C GLU A 351 -55.05 -6.89 12.23
N ARG A 352 -54.34 -7.23 11.17
CA ARG A 352 -54.89 -7.54 9.85
C ARG A 352 -55.71 -8.83 9.87
N ASN A 353 -55.26 -9.83 10.63
CA ASN A 353 -55.99 -11.07 10.79
C ASN A 353 -57.19 -10.95 11.74
N SER A 354 -57.15 -10.01 12.70
CA SER A 354 -58.30 -9.75 13.60
C SER A 354 -59.41 -8.92 12.95
N GLY A 355 -59.07 -8.08 11.94
CA GLY A 355 -60.05 -7.27 11.19
C GLY A 355 -60.81 -8.02 10.07
N GLY A 356 -60.43 -9.28 9.75
CA GLY A 356 -61.00 -10.04 8.66
C GLY A 356 -62.08 -11.05 9.01
N LEU A 357 -62.53 -11.14 10.27
CA LEU A 357 -63.47 -12.18 10.73
C LEU A 357 -64.93 -11.77 10.92
N PHE A 358 -65.28 -10.50 10.71
CA PHE A 358 -66.67 -10.06 10.74
C PHE A 358 -66.94 -8.95 9.72
N GLY A 359 -67.32 -9.33 8.53
CA GLY A 359 -67.78 -8.48 7.44
C GLY A 359 -68.73 -9.23 6.55
N GLU A 360 -69.80 -9.80 7.14
CA GLU A 360 -71.05 -10.15 6.44
C GLU A 360 -72.20 -9.56 7.24
N GLU A 361 -72.72 -8.46 6.74
CA GLU A 361 -74.15 -8.16 6.67
C GLU A 361 -74.42 -7.29 5.43
#